data_5e9b0aee045cb07f5c2090ed5882067a
#
_entry.id   5e9b0aee045cb07f5c2090ed5882067a
#
_cell.length_a   1.000
_cell.length_b   1.000
_cell.length_c   1.000
_cell.angle_alpha   90.00
_cell.angle_beta   90.00
_cell.angle_gamma   90.00
#
_symmetry.space_group_name_H-M   'P 1'
#
loop_
_entity.id
_entity.type
_entity.pdbx_description
1 polymer ?
#
loop_
_entity_poly.entity_id
_entity_poly.type
_entity_poly.pdbx_seq_one_letter_code
_entity_poly.pdbx_strand_id
1 'polypeptide(L)'
;DYQLLQSRLHQLSFCPETDLLISVGDNIDRGPESLNVLRLLNQPWFISVKGNHEAMALEAFETGDGNMWLASGGDWFFDLNDSEQQEAIDLLLKFHHLPHIIEITNDTIKYVIAHADYPGKEYQFGKEIAESELLWPVDRVQKSLNSELQKINGADFFIFGHMMFDNIQTFANQIYIDTGSPKSGRLSFYKIK
;
A
#
# COMPACT_ATOMS: atom_id res chain seq x y z
N ASP A 1 -10.82 -0.07 4.77
CA ASP A 1 -11.76 -0.48 5.83
C ASP A 1 -11.19 -0.13 7.20
N TYR A 2 -11.57 1.04 7.72
CA TYR A 2 -11.00 1.61 8.94
C TYR A 2 -11.40 0.82 10.20
N GLN A 3 -12.66 0.37 10.31
CA GLN A 3 -13.11 -0.39 11.47
C GLN A 3 -12.42 -1.74 11.57
N LEU A 4 -12.21 -2.40 10.43
CA LEU A 4 -11.45 -3.64 10.39
C LEU A 4 -10.00 -3.41 10.81
N LEU A 5 -9.36 -2.32 10.34
CA LEU A 5 -8.01 -1.93 10.76
C LEU A 5 -7.95 -1.73 12.28
N GLN A 6 -8.86 -0.94 12.87
CA GLN A 6 -8.89 -0.69 14.30
C GLN A 6 -9.07 -2.00 15.12
N SER A 7 -9.99 -2.85 14.68
CA SER A 7 -10.21 -4.15 15.31
C SER A 7 -8.94 -5.03 15.27
N ARG A 8 -8.25 -5.05 14.13
CA ARG A 8 -7.01 -5.84 13.98
C ARG A 8 -5.86 -5.27 14.81
N LEU A 9 -5.68 -3.95 14.85
CA LEU A 9 -4.66 -3.32 15.70
C LEU A 9 -4.90 -3.64 17.19
N HIS A 10 -6.16 -3.59 17.64
CA HIS A 10 -6.52 -4.00 18.99
C HIS A 10 -6.17 -5.48 19.26
N GLN A 11 -6.53 -6.40 18.35
CA GLN A 11 -6.20 -7.83 18.48
C GLN A 11 -4.69 -8.10 18.55
N LEU A 12 -3.89 -7.28 17.84
CA LEU A 12 -2.43 -7.37 17.83
C LEU A 12 -1.78 -6.69 19.04
N SER A 13 -2.56 -6.06 19.90
CA SER A 13 -2.07 -5.23 21.02
C SER A 13 -1.11 -4.14 20.54
N PHE A 14 -1.43 -3.50 19.39
CA PHE A 14 -0.64 -2.41 18.82
C PHE A 14 -0.62 -1.22 19.77
N CYS A 15 0.57 -0.69 20.02
CA CYS A 15 0.81 0.46 20.89
C CYS A 15 1.38 1.63 20.06
N PRO A 16 0.58 2.70 19.80
CA PRO A 16 1.00 3.83 18.96
C PRO A 16 2.26 4.56 19.45
N GLU A 17 2.60 4.43 20.74
CA GLU A 17 3.78 5.05 21.35
C GLU A 17 5.08 4.30 21.06
N THR A 18 5.01 3.01 20.72
CA THR A 18 6.18 2.13 20.55
C THR A 18 6.20 1.39 19.23
N ASP A 19 5.06 1.21 18.59
CA ASP A 19 4.93 0.43 17.37
C ASP A 19 4.77 1.35 16.15
N LEU A 20 5.23 0.89 15.00
CA LEU A 20 5.07 1.54 13.72
C LEU A 20 4.23 0.66 12.79
N LEU A 21 3.18 1.23 12.22
CA LEU A 21 2.39 0.60 11.17
C LEU A 21 2.83 1.11 9.80
N ILE A 22 3.18 0.17 8.90
CA ILE A 22 3.59 0.49 7.54
C ILE A 22 2.59 -0.10 6.57
N SER A 23 1.97 0.75 5.75
CA SER A 23 1.07 0.31 4.69
C SER A 23 1.82 0.09 3.38
N VAL A 24 1.38 -0.92 2.63
CA VAL A 24 1.87 -1.23 1.28
C VAL A 24 1.15 -0.43 0.18
N GLY A 25 0.44 0.65 0.53
CA GLY A 25 -0.36 1.46 -0.39
C GLY A 25 -1.81 0.98 -0.51
N ASP A 26 -2.56 1.62 -1.40
CA ASP A 26 -3.99 1.41 -1.62
C ASP A 26 -4.81 1.59 -0.33
N ASN A 27 -4.57 2.72 0.33
CA ASN A 27 -5.22 3.05 1.61
C ASN A 27 -6.65 3.58 1.42
N ILE A 28 -7.03 3.90 0.20
CA ILE A 28 -8.32 4.45 -0.20
C ILE A 28 -9.07 3.49 -1.12
N ASP A 29 -10.30 3.86 -1.42
CA ASP A 29 -11.20 3.24 -2.40
C ASP A 29 -11.83 1.92 -1.96
N ARG A 30 -12.94 1.57 -2.61
CA ARG A 30 -13.72 0.34 -2.42
C ARG A 30 -14.29 0.12 -1.03
N GLY A 31 -13.78 0.80 -0.02
CA GLY A 31 -14.25 0.71 1.36
C GLY A 31 -15.03 1.97 1.77
N PRO A 32 -15.95 1.87 2.73
CA PRO A 32 -16.84 2.98 3.10
C PRO A 32 -16.14 4.10 3.87
N GLU A 33 -14.92 3.89 4.36
CA GLU A 33 -14.30 4.75 5.36
C GLU A 33 -12.93 5.29 4.91
N SER A 34 -12.77 5.53 3.60
CA SER A 34 -11.51 6.02 3.02
C SER A 34 -11.01 7.30 3.68
N LEU A 35 -11.89 8.25 4.01
CA LEU A 35 -11.51 9.47 4.72
C LEU A 35 -10.90 9.17 6.11
N ASN A 36 -11.45 8.21 6.85
CA ASN A 36 -10.88 7.84 8.16
C ASN A 36 -9.50 7.20 8.02
N VAL A 37 -9.25 6.44 6.96
CA VAL A 37 -7.92 5.89 6.68
C VAL A 37 -6.96 7.00 6.25
N LEU A 38 -7.40 7.97 5.43
CA LEU A 38 -6.61 9.15 5.07
C LEU A 38 -6.12 9.95 6.29
N ARG A 39 -6.97 10.10 7.30
CA ARG A 39 -6.63 10.80 8.56
C ARG A 39 -5.43 10.15 9.27
N LEU A 40 -5.15 8.86 9.04
CA LEU A 40 -3.99 8.17 9.60
C LEU A 40 -2.66 8.75 9.10
N LEU A 41 -2.63 9.39 7.92
CA LEU A 41 -1.43 10.08 7.40
C LEU A 41 -0.93 11.21 8.32
N ASN A 42 -1.76 11.66 9.27
CA ASN A 42 -1.40 12.64 10.29
C ASN A 42 -0.82 11.99 11.56
N GLN A 43 -0.83 10.66 11.65
CA GLN A 43 -0.38 9.95 12.83
C GLN A 43 1.12 9.60 12.72
N PRO A 44 1.92 9.86 13.78
CA PRO A 44 3.36 9.59 13.73
C PRO A 44 3.71 8.11 13.69
N TRP A 45 2.77 7.25 14.05
CA TRP A 45 2.92 5.79 14.05
C TRP A 45 2.45 5.12 12.75
N PHE A 46 1.98 5.91 11.76
CA PHE A 46 1.52 5.40 10.47
C PHE A 46 2.34 5.98 9.33
N ILE A 47 2.94 5.12 8.54
CA ILE A 47 3.61 5.49 7.28
C ILE A 47 3.11 4.60 6.15
N SER A 48 3.20 5.06 4.92
CA SER A 48 2.73 4.32 3.74
C SER A 48 3.67 4.52 2.57
N VAL A 49 3.81 3.49 1.73
CA VAL A 49 4.21 3.70 0.34
C VAL A 49 3.00 4.17 -0.47
N LYS A 50 3.25 4.81 -1.62
CA LYS A 50 2.20 5.16 -2.58
C LYS A 50 1.73 3.90 -3.30
N GLY A 51 0.42 3.70 -3.42
CA GLY A 51 -0.21 2.70 -4.26
C GLY A 51 -0.75 3.29 -5.57
N ASN A 52 -1.26 2.45 -6.45
CA ASN A 52 -1.85 2.92 -7.71
C ASN A 52 -3.20 3.65 -7.48
N HIS A 53 -3.94 3.33 -6.41
CA HIS A 53 -5.15 4.07 -6.05
C HIS A 53 -4.83 5.51 -5.61
N GLU A 54 -3.79 5.72 -4.83
CA GLU A 54 -3.29 7.04 -4.49
C GLU A 54 -2.85 7.83 -5.74
N ALA A 55 -2.18 7.17 -6.69
CA ALA A 55 -1.75 7.81 -7.94
C ALA A 55 -2.95 8.22 -8.82
N MET A 56 -3.94 7.34 -8.97
CA MET A 56 -5.18 7.65 -9.72
C MET A 56 -5.96 8.82 -9.11
N ALA A 57 -6.05 8.89 -7.78
CA ALA A 57 -6.71 10.00 -7.10
C ALA A 57 -5.99 11.32 -7.34
N LEU A 58 -4.65 11.35 -7.24
CA LEU A 58 -3.85 12.54 -7.57
C LEU A 58 -4.07 12.99 -9.01
N GLU A 59 -3.95 12.08 -9.97
CA GLU A 59 -4.15 12.37 -11.39
C GLU A 59 -5.54 12.98 -11.65
N ALA A 60 -6.57 12.46 -10.99
CA ALA A 60 -7.93 12.97 -11.10
C ALA A 60 -8.04 14.46 -10.69
N PHE A 61 -7.38 14.86 -9.61
CA PHE A 61 -7.37 16.26 -9.15
C PHE A 61 -6.46 17.15 -9.99
N GLU A 62 -5.36 16.65 -10.52
CA GLU A 62 -4.42 17.42 -11.34
C GLU A 62 -4.95 17.69 -12.74
N THR A 63 -5.59 16.68 -13.35
CA THR A 63 -6.02 16.75 -14.74
C THR A 63 -7.51 17.11 -14.91
N GLY A 64 -8.30 16.89 -13.86
CA GLY A 64 -9.76 16.97 -13.89
C GLY A 64 -10.42 15.73 -14.52
N ASP A 65 -9.65 14.70 -14.91
CA ASP A 65 -10.17 13.44 -15.42
C ASP A 65 -10.12 12.36 -14.33
N GLY A 66 -11.23 12.16 -13.64
CA GLY A 66 -11.40 11.16 -12.58
C GLY A 66 -11.93 9.81 -13.05
N ASN A 67 -12.10 9.57 -14.36
CA ASN A 67 -12.77 8.36 -14.86
C ASN A 67 -12.12 7.06 -14.37
N MET A 68 -10.79 6.97 -14.39
CA MET A 68 -10.06 5.79 -13.94
C MET A 68 -10.20 5.59 -12.43
N TRP A 69 -10.07 6.66 -11.65
CA TRP A 69 -10.21 6.61 -10.21
C TRP A 69 -11.62 6.19 -9.78
N LEU A 70 -12.66 6.81 -10.37
CA LEU A 70 -14.06 6.46 -10.10
C LEU A 70 -14.37 5.00 -10.45
N ALA A 71 -13.93 4.53 -11.63
CA ALA A 71 -14.09 3.14 -12.03
C ALA A 71 -13.36 2.15 -11.10
N SER A 72 -12.37 2.64 -10.35
CA SER A 72 -11.57 1.87 -9.40
C SER A 72 -12.11 1.91 -7.96
N GLY A 73 -13.18 2.69 -7.68
CA GLY A 73 -13.83 2.76 -6.37
C GLY A 73 -13.60 4.08 -5.62
N GLY A 74 -13.29 5.16 -6.35
CA GLY A 74 -13.12 6.51 -5.81
C GLY A 74 -14.43 7.27 -5.57
N ASP A 75 -15.58 6.63 -5.80
CA ASP A 75 -16.92 7.21 -5.67
C ASP A 75 -17.27 7.64 -4.24
N TRP A 76 -16.63 7.03 -3.22
CA TRP A 76 -16.77 7.42 -1.82
C TRP A 76 -16.57 8.92 -1.57
N PHE A 77 -15.77 9.60 -2.41
CA PHE A 77 -15.48 11.02 -2.28
C PHE A 77 -16.74 11.88 -2.44
N PHE A 78 -17.67 11.47 -3.30
CA PHE A 78 -18.92 12.19 -3.58
C PHE A 78 -19.99 11.95 -2.52
N ASP A 79 -19.82 10.96 -1.65
CA ASP A 79 -20.71 10.73 -0.51
C ASP A 79 -20.35 11.62 0.71
N LEU A 80 -19.23 12.33 0.63
CA LEU A 80 -18.78 13.26 1.66
C LEU A 80 -19.51 14.61 1.55
N ASN A 81 -19.72 15.28 2.70
CA ASN A 81 -20.18 16.68 2.68
C ASN A 81 -19.03 17.63 2.29
N ASP A 82 -19.36 18.90 1.98
CA ASP A 82 -18.40 19.89 1.46
C ASP A 82 -17.16 20.05 2.35
N SER A 83 -17.32 20.03 3.68
CA SER A 83 -16.20 20.15 4.62
C SER A 83 -15.31 18.92 4.62
N GLU A 84 -15.91 17.74 4.53
CA GLU A 84 -15.19 16.46 4.45
C GLU A 84 -14.49 16.30 3.11
N GLN A 85 -15.10 16.77 2.02
CA GLN A 85 -14.45 16.80 0.69
C GLN A 85 -13.19 17.66 0.73
N GLN A 86 -13.28 18.86 1.33
CA GLN A 86 -12.11 19.73 1.46
C GLN A 86 -11.00 19.06 2.29
N GLU A 87 -11.35 18.44 3.43
CA GLU A 87 -10.40 17.67 4.24
C GLU A 87 -9.78 16.52 3.44
N ALA A 88 -10.60 15.78 2.69
CA ALA A 88 -10.12 14.69 1.85
C ALA A 88 -9.12 15.18 0.80
N ILE A 89 -9.39 16.29 0.12
CA ILE A 89 -8.48 16.92 -0.85
C ILE A 89 -7.14 17.26 -0.18
N ASP A 90 -7.17 17.94 0.97
CA ASP A 90 -5.97 18.32 1.70
C ASP A 90 -5.10 17.11 2.11
N LEU A 91 -5.75 15.99 2.43
CA LEU A 91 -5.09 14.73 2.77
C LEU A 91 -4.57 14.01 1.51
N LEU A 92 -5.36 13.97 0.43
CA LEU A 92 -4.98 13.37 -0.84
C LEU A 92 -3.74 14.06 -1.44
N LEU A 93 -3.63 15.37 -1.33
CA LEU A 93 -2.45 16.11 -1.78
C LEU A 93 -1.15 15.68 -1.06
N LYS A 94 -1.23 15.08 0.13
CA LYS A 94 -0.05 14.52 0.79
C LYS A 94 0.55 13.32 0.04
N PHE A 95 -0.22 12.68 -0.84
CA PHE A 95 0.26 11.56 -1.64
C PHE A 95 1.39 11.93 -2.60
N HIS A 96 1.56 13.23 -2.94
CA HIS A 96 2.74 13.71 -3.65
C HIS A 96 4.05 13.39 -2.92
N HIS A 97 4.00 13.33 -1.60
CA HIS A 97 5.17 13.15 -0.74
C HIS A 97 5.32 11.72 -0.21
N LEU A 98 4.40 10.81 -0.53
CA LEU A 98 4.55 9.42 -0.14
C LEU A 98 5.72 8.79 -0.89
N PRO A 99 6.59 8.06 -0.18
CA PRO A 99 7.65 7.31 -0.83
C PRO A 99 7.05 6.15 -1.65
N HIS A 100 7.71 5.78 -2.73
CA HIS A 100 7.38 4.57 -3.48
C HIS A 100 8.00 3.32 -2.86
N ILE A 101 9.09 3.51 -2.11
CA ILE A 101 9.85 2.44 -1.46
C ILE A 101 10.21 2.86 -0.05
N ILE A 102 10.03 1.95 0.90
CA ILE A 102 10.53 2.07 2.27
C ILE A 102 11.52 0.94 2.51
N GLU A 103 12.74 1.24 2.92
CA GLU A 103 13.73 0.26 3.38
C GLU A 103 13.80 0.26 4.91
N ILE A 104 13.76 -0.93 5.51
CA ILE A 104 13.93 -1.12 6.95
C ILE A 104 15.01 -2.16 7.16
N THR A 105 15.93 -1.86 8.06
CA THR A 105 16.86 -2.85 8.58
C THR A 105 16.57 -3.07 10.06
N ASN A 106 16.26 -4.29 10.44
CA ASN A 106 16.11 -4.70 11.82
C ASN A 106 17.17 -5.74 12.14
N ASP A 107 18.05 -5.42 13.08
CA ASP A 107 19.29 -6.14 13.34
C ASP A 107 20.14 -6.29 12.05
N THR A 108 20.10 -7.45 11.42
CA THR A 108 20.86 -7.77 10.19
C THR A 108 19.96 -8.06 9.00
N ILE A 109 18.62 -8.03 9.18
CA ILE A 109 17.64 -8.38 8.15
C ILE A 109 17.14 -7.09 7.49
N LYS A 110 17.28 -7.04 6.18
CA LYS A 110 16.82 -5.93 5.35
C LYS A 110 15.49 -6.26 4.69
N TYR A 111 14.49 -5.41 4.92
CA TYR A 111 13.19 -5.45 4.29
C TYR A 111 13.02 -4.27 3.35
N VAL A 112 12.48 -4.51 2.17
CA VAL A 112 12.09 -3.48 1.21
C VAL A 112 10.59 -3.58 1.01
N ILE A 113 9.88 -2.47 1.19
CA ILE A 113 8.43 -2.38 1.06
C ILE A 113 8.15 -1.50 -0.15
N ALA A 114 7.38 -2.01 -1.09
CA ALA A 114 6.86 -1.28 -2.24
C ALA A 114 5.42 -1.71 -2.52
N HIS A 115 4.71 -1.01 -3.41
CA HIS A 115 3.30 -1.31 -3.64
C HIS A 115 3.09 -2.63 -4.40
N ALA A 116 3.49 -2.70 -5.67
CA ALA A 116 3.18 -3.85 -6.51
C ALA A 116 4.39 -4.76 -6.81
N ASP A 117 5.53 -4.17 -7.15
CA ASP A 117 6.76 -4.90 -7.48
C ASP A 117 7.99 -3.99 -7.31
N TYR A 118 9.18 -4.56 -7.48
CA TYR A 118 10.43 -3.88 -7.70
C TYR A 118 11.06 -4.38 -9.02
N PRO A 119 11.31 -3.51 -10.02
CA PRO A 119 11.79 -3.95 -11.33
C PRO A 119 13.21 -4.49 -11.30
N GLY A 120 13.43 -5.54 -12.09
CA GLY A 120 14.74 -6.17 -12.21
C GLY A 120 15.02 -7.24 -11.16
N LYS A 121 16.30 -7.61 -11.04
CA LYS A 121 16.77 -8.70 -10.18
C LYS A 121 17.68 -8.23 -9.05
N GLU A 122 18.03 -6.94 -9.01
CA GLU A 122 18.96 -6.35 -8.07
C GLU A 122 18.37 -5.07 -7.50
N TYR A 123 18.13 -5.05 -6.20
CA TYR A 123 17.68 -3.87 -5.46
C TYR A 123 18.87 -2.95 -5.14
N GLN A 124 18.68 -1.68 -5.37
CA GLN A 124 19.60 -0.64 -4.95
C GLN A 124 18.80 0.53 -4.36
N PHE A 125 19.12 0.90 -3.12
CA PHE A 125 18.50 2.06 -2.48
C PHE A 125 18.81 3.35 -3.26
N GLY A 126 17.78 4.20 -3.42
CA GLY A 126 17.91 5.48 -4.14
C GLY A 126 18.01 5.36 -5.67
N LYS A 127 17.88 4.16 -6.25
CA LYS A 127 17.79 4.00 -7.69
C LYS A 127 16.50 4.67 -8.20
N GLU A 128 16.64 5.52 -9.21
CA GLU A 128 15.49 6.08 -9.91
C GLU A 128 14.76 5.00 -10.70
N ILE A 129 13.46 4.89 -10.46
CA ILE A 129 12.55 3.90 -11.07
C ILE A 129 11.29 4.66 -11.46
N ALA A 130 10.76 4.38 -12.64
CA ALA A 130 9.50 4.97 -13.07
C ALA A 130 8.36 4.51 -12.13
N GLU A 131 7.49 5.43 -11.73
CA GLU A 131 6.37 5.15 -10.84
C GLU A 131 5.52 3.99 -11.35
N SER A 132 5.25 3.94 -12.65
CA SER A 132 4.49 2.88 -13.30
C SER A 132 5.09 1.48 -13.12
N GLU A 133 6.41 1.38 -12.95
CA GLU A 133 7.10 0.09 -12.72
C GLU A 133 7.00 -0.39 -11.25
N LEU A 134 6.55 0.47 -10.34
CA LEU A 134 6.38 0.16 -8.92
C LEU A 134 4.91 -0.06 -8.53
N LEU A 135 3.97 0.59 -9.25
CA LEU A 135 2.56 0.64 -8.86
C LEU A 135 1.65 -0.38 -9.58
N TRP A 136 2.01 -0.82 -10.78
CA TRP A 136 1.11 -1.60 -11.64
C TRP A 136 1.57 -3.02 -12.00
N PRO A 137 2.87 -3.39 -11.92
CA PRO A 137 3.33 -4.65 -12.45
C PRO A 137 2.76 -5.87 -11.72
N VAL A 138 2.42 -6.88 -12.51
CA VAL A 138 1.95 -8.19 -12.02
C VAL A 138 2.79 -9.35 -12.60
N ASP A 139 3.73 -9.07 -13.48
CA ASP A 139 4.48 -10.08 -14.25
C ASP A 139 5.26 -11.03 -13.36
N ARG A 140 5.94 -10.50 -12.32
CA ARG A 140 6.73 -11.32 -11.41
C ARG A 140 5.87 -12.28 -10.61
N VAL A 141 4.75 -11.81 -10.06
CA VAL A 141 3.86 -12.65 -9.29
C VAL A 141 3.18 -13.69 -10.18
N GLN A 142 2.81 -13.34 -11.42
CA GLN A 142 2.27 -14.30 -12.38
C GLN A 142 3.28 -15.39 -12.74
N LYS A 143 4.55 -15.05 -12.97
CA LYS A 143 5.63 -16.02 -13.17
C LYS A 143 5.81 -16.91 -11.96
N SER A 144 5.76 -16.33 -10.75
CA SER A 144 5.88 -17.08 -9.50
C SER A 144 4.74 -18.07 -9.30
N LEU A 145 3.51 -17.70 -9.67
CA LEU A 145 2.35 -18.60 -9.68
C LEU A 145 2.53 -19.78 -10.64
N ASN A 146 3.28 -19.58 -11.73
CA ASN A 146 3.65 -20.62 -12.68
C ASN A 146 4.94 -21.37 -12.27
N SER A 147 5.35 -21.26 -11.02
CA SER A 147 6.56 -21.89 -10.46
C SER A 147 7.89 -21.36 -11.00
N GLU A 148 7.88 -20.20 -11.66
CA GLU A 148 9.09 -19.51 -12.11
C GLU A 148 9.59 -18.55 -11.04
N LEU A 149 10.12 -19.08 -9.94
CA LEU A 149 10.58 -18.28 -8.81
C LEU A 149 11.77 -17.40 -9.17
N GLN A 150 11.66 -16.10 -8.89
CA GLN A 150 12.69 -15.11 -9.16
C GLN A 150 13.04 -14.36 -7.87
N LYS A 151 14.24 -14.59 -7.35
CA LYS A 151 14.76 -13.82 -6.21
C LYS A 151 15.18 -12.43 -6.68
N ILE A 152 14.91 -11.40 -5.85
CA ILE A 152 15.48 -10.06 -5.97
C ILE A 152 16.64 -9.99 -4.98
N ASN A 153 17.85 -9.68 -5.46
CA ASN A 153 19.02 -9.50 -4.60
C ASN A 153 19.04 -8.10 -3.97
N GLY A 154 19.95 -7.84 -3.02
CA GLY A 154 20.14 -6.54 -2.40
C GLY A 154 19.30 -6.28 -1.14
N ALA A 155 18.34 -7.17 -0.85
CA ALA A 155 17.63 -7.25 0.42
C ALA A 155 17.23 -8.68 0.74
N ASP A 156 16.92 -8.94 2.02
CA ASP A 156 16.51 -10.28 2.47
C ASP A 156 15.05 -10.55 2.08
N PHE A 157 14.18 -9.58 2.26
CA PHE A 157 12.76 -9.70 1.95
C PHE A 157 12.21 -8.46 1.25
N PHE A 158 11.24 -8.70 0.37
CA PHE A 158 10.42 -7.68 -0.29
C PHE A 158 8.96 -7.88 0.12
N ILE A 159 8.29 -6.81 0.55
CA ILE A 159 6.90 -6.87 0.98
C ILE A 159 6.06 -6.06 0.01
N PHE A 160 5.04 -6.69 -0.57
CA PHE A 160 4.18 -6.12 -1.60
C PHE A 160 2.69 -6.24 -1.24
N GLY A 161 1.88 -5.32 -1.78
CA GLY A 161 0.43 -5.34 -1.84
C GLY A 161 -0.10 -5.65 -3.22
N HIS A 162 -1.11 -4.88 -3.69
CA HIS A 162 -1.66 -4.81 -5.03
C HIS A 162 -2.32 -6.09 -5.56
N MET A 163 -1.63 -7.22 -5.47
CA MET A 163 -2.15 -8.52 -5.90
C MET A 163 -2.85 -9.22 -4.74
N MET A 164 -4.19 -9.36 -4.88
CA MET A 164 -5.01 -9.99 -3.85
C MET A 164 -4.86 -11.51 -3.84
N PHE A 165 -4.65 -12.05 -2.66
CA PHE A 165 -4.64 -13.49 -2.38
C PHE A 165 -5.57 -13.84 -1.22
N ASP A 166 -5.96 -15.10 -1.11
CA ASP A 166 -6.76 -15.56 0.03
C ASP A 166 -6.00 -15.49 1.36
N ASN A 167 -4.68 -15.63 1.32
CA ASN A 167 -3.76 -15.55 2.46
C ASN A 167 -2.43 -14.95 1.98
N ILE A 168 -1.62 -14.47 2.91
CA ILE A 168 -0.25 -14.02 2.62
C ILE A 168 0.48 -15.11 1.83
N GLN A 169 1.08 -14.73 0.71
CA GLN A 169 1.88 -15.61 -0.13
C GLN A 169 3.35 -15.22 -0.05
N THR A 170 4.22 -16.24 -0.14
CA THR A 170 5.66 -16.00 -0.22
C THR A 170 6.23 -16.75 -1.43
N PHE A 171 6.86 -16.02 -2.34
CA PHE A 171 7.55 -16.56 -3.50
C PHE A 171 9.01 -16.12 -3.47
N ALA A 172 9.94 -17.06 -3.37
CA ALA A 172 11.36 -16.77 -3.15
C ALA A 172 11.55 -15.85 -1.91
N ASN A 173 11.92 -14.58 -2.10
CA ASN A 173 12.03 -13.59 -1.03
C ASN A 173 10.99 -12.46 -1.13
N GLN A 174 9.92 -12.63 -1.90
CA GLN A 174 8.81 -11.70 -1.98
C GLN A 174 7.62 -12.18 -1.15
N ILE A 175 7.06 -11.30 -0.35
CA ILE A 175 5.94 -11.53 0.56
C ILE A 175 4.78 -10.63 0.11
N TYR A 176 3.71 -11.23 -0.42
CA TYR A 176 2.50 -10.53 -0.86
C TYR A 176 1.47 -10.59 0.26
N ILE A 177 1.11 -9.43 0.80
CA ILE A 177 0.26 -9.34 2.00
C ILE A 177 -1.16 -8.85 1.73
N ASP A 178 -1.49 -8.45 0.50
CA ASP A 178 -2.83 -7.99 0.17
C ASP A 178 -3.82 -9.16 0.17
N THR A 179 -4.84 -9.08 1.03
CA THR A 179 -5.92 -10.06 1.13
C THR A 179 -7.28 -9.48 0.77
N GLY A 180 -7.30 -8.32 0.11
CA GLY A 180 -8.49 -7.72 -0.48
C GLY A 180 -9.51 -7.23 0.56
N SER A 181 -9.05 -6.54 1.60
CA SER A 181 -9.82 -6.15 2.78
C SER A 181 -11.25 -5.69 2.50
N PRO A 182 -11.55 -4.76 1.58
CA PRO A 182 -12.91 -4.29 1.37
C PRO A 182 -13.88 -5.35 0.82
N LYS A 183 -13.36 -6.35 0.09
CA LYS A 183 -14.17 -7.42 -0.51
C LYS A 183 -14.20 -8.69 0.33
N SER A 184 -13.04 -9.04 0.88
CA SER A 184 -12.86 -10.31 1.60
C SER A 184 -13.20 -10.23 3.08
N GLY A 185 -13.25 -9.03 3.65
CA GLY A 185 -13.32 -8.80 5.10
C GLY A 185 -12.04 -9.22 5.84
N ARG A 186 -10.93 -9.43 5.13
CA ARG A 186 -9.64 -9.84 5.70
C ARG A 186 -8.59 -8.79 5.49
N LEU A 187 -7.98 -8.31 6.57
CA LEU A 187 -6.83 -7.41 6.55
C LEU A 187 -5.65 -8.12 7.17
N SER A 188 -4.62 -8.35 6.37
CA SER A 188 -3.43 -9.08 6.78
C SER A 188 -2.34 -8.16 7.31
N PHE A 189 -1.57 -8.69 8.25
CA PHE A 189 -0.41 -8.02 8.84
C PHE A 189 0.79 -8.96 8.79
N TYR A 190 1.93 -8.42 8.44
CA TYR A 190 3.21 -9.09 8.53
C TYR A 190 4.08 -8.39 9.56
N LYS A 191 4.47 -9.11 10.63
CA LYS A 191 5.32 -8.54 11.68
C LYS A 191 6.78 -8.65 11.27
N ILE A 192 7.42 -7.51 11.09
CA ILE A 192 8.87 -7.42 10.91
C ILE A 192 9.53 -7.75 12.26
N LYS A 193 10.42 -8.75 12.24
CA LYS A 193 11.10 -9.27 13.41
C LYS A 193 12.51 -8.72 13.50
#